data_fe6bd192792f11647f539c43f04a7d96
#
_entry.id   fe6bd192792f11647f539c43f04a7d96
#
_cell.length_a   1.000
_cell.length_b   1.000
_cell.length_c   1.000
_cell.angle_alpha   90.00
_cell.angle_beta   90.00
_cell.angle_gamma   90.00
#
_symmetry.space_group_name_H-M   'P 1'
#
loop_
_entity.id
_entity.type
_entity.pdbx_description
1 polymer ?
#
loop_
_entity_poly.entity_id
_entity_poly.type
_entity_poly.pdbx_seq_one_letter_code
_entity_poly.pdbx_strand_id
1 'polypeptide(L)' 'MFKVKKPEHINKTFRMPLDLVQKLEKLAQEKEVSLNNLVVQCCEYALDNIDSADINK' A
#
# COMPACT_ATOMS: atom_id res chain seq x y z
N MET A 1 28.69 10.83 -10.90
CA MET A 1 27.52 11.61 -11.18
C MET A 1 26.33 11.18 -10.31
N PHE A 2 25.68 12.13 -9.74
CA PHE A 2 24.57 11.87 -8.88
C PHE A 2 23.30 11.53 -9.68
N LYS A 3 22.66 10.46 -9.32
CA LYS A 3 21.50 9.99 -10.03
C LYS A 3 20.31 9.93 -9.12
N VAL A 4 19.32 10.71 -9.42
CA VAL A 4 18.10 10.71 -8.64
C VAL A 4 17.23 9.56 -9.10
N LYS A 5 16.87 8.70 -8.15
CA LYS A 5 16.03 7.60 -8.46
C LYS A 5 14.59 7.99 -8.27
N LYS A 6 13.85 7.94 -9.34
CA LYS A 6 12.43 8.22 -9.27
C LYS A 6 11.66 6.93 -9.27
N PRO A 7 10.81 6.71 -8.28
CA PRO A 7 10.00 5.51 -8.30
C PRO A 7 9.04 5.55 -9.48
N GLU A 8 8.95 4.46 -10.17
CA GLU A 8 8.00 4.33 -11.25
C GLU A 8 6.68 3.85 -10.69
N HIS A 9 5.61 4.48 -11.14
CA HIS A 9 4.28 4.11 -10.69
C HIS A 9 3.52 3.50 -11.84
N ILE A 10 2.88 2.38 -11.58
CA ILE A 10 2.02 1.76 -12.58
C ILE A 10 0.64 1.60 -11.97
N ASN A 11 -0.36 1.61 -12.83
CA ASN A 11 -1.73 1.45 -12.38
C ASN A 11 -2.07 -0.02 -12.26
N LYS A 12 -2.57 -0.40 -11.10
CA LYS A 12 -3.03 -1.76 -10.85
C LYS A 12 -4.40 -1.71 -10.23
N THR A 13 -5.23 -2.64 -10.60
CA THR A 13 -6.58 -2.73 -10.06
C THR A 13 -6.70 -4.03 -9.27
N PHE A 14 -7.17 -3.90 -8.04
CA PHE A 14 -7.36 -5.05 -7.17
C PHE A 14 -8.80 -5.10 -6.70
N ARG A 15 -9.27 -6.30 -6.46
CA ARG A 15 -10.54 -6.49 -5.81
C ARG A 15 -10.32 -6.54 -4.31
N MET A 16 -11.08 -5.76 -3.59
CA MET A 16 -10.97 -5.72 -2.14
C MET A 16 -12.34 -5.83 -1.52
N PRO A 17 -12.43 -6.47 -0.35
CA PRO A 17 -13.69 -6.46 0.39
C PRO A 17 -14.12 -5.04 0.72
N LEU A 18 -15.41 -4.81 0.68
CA LEU A 18 -15.95 -3.48 0.90
C LEU A 18 -15.59 -2.93 2.27
N ASP A 19 -15.70 -3.76 3.30
CA ASP A 19 -15.38 -3.29 4.67
C ASP A 19 -13.92 -2.92 4.80
N LEU A 20 -13.03 -3.61 4.11
CA LEU A 20 -11.62 -3.25 4.14
C LEU A 20 -11.39 -1.88 3.50
N VAL A 21 -12.04 -1.65 2.36
CA VAL A 21 -11.90 -0.37 1.67
C VAL A 21 -12.43 0.76 2.55
N GLN A 22 -13.57 0.55 3.20
CA GLN A 22 -14.14 1.56 4.07
C GLN A 22 -13.24 1.88 5.25
N LYS A 23 -12.62 0.87 5.83
CA LYS A 23 -11.68 1.08 6.93
C LYS A 23 -10.46 1.87 6.48
N LEU A 24 -9.96 1.55 5.29
CA LEU A 24 -8.82 2.27 4.75
C LEU A 24 -9.17 3.72 4.46
N GLU A 25 -10.35 3.96 3.89
CA GLU A 25 -10.77 5.32 3.60
C GLU A 25 -10.90 6.15 4.87
N LYS A 26 -11.47 5.57 5.89
CA LYS A 26 -11.62 6.27 7.15
C LYS A 26 -10.27 6.60 7.77
N LEU A 27 -9.35 5.64 7.76
CA LEU A 27 -8.04 5.87 8.31
C LEU A 27 -7.27 6.92 7.51
N ALA A 28 -7.40 6.90 6.20
CA ALA A 28 -6.74 7.90 5.36
C ALA A 28 -7.23 9.30 5.70
N GLN A 29 -8.53 9.45 5.93
CA GLN A 29 -9.09 10.73 6.33
C GLN A 29 -8.55 11.18 7.68
N GLU A 30 -8.48 10.26 8.64
CA GLU A 30 -7.98 10.58 9.97
C GLU A 30 -6.53 11.01 9.95
N LYS A 31 -5.75 10.39 9.08
CA LYS A 31 -4.32 10.70 8.98
C LYS A 31 -4.03 11.78 7.94
N GLU A 32 -5.05 12.26 7.26
CA GLU A 32 -4.92 13.32 6.27
C GLU A 32 -3.94 12.95 5.16
N VAL A 33 -4.02 11.71 4.70
CA VAL A 33 -3.23 11.23 3.58
C VAL A 33 -4.18 10.70 2.52
N SER A 34 -3.70 10.58 1.29
CA SER A 34 -4.52 10.02 0.23
C SER A 34 -4.68 8.51 0.46
N LEU A 35 -5.79 7.98 -0.04
CA LEU A 35 -6.03 6.55 0.07
C LEU A 35 -4.91 5.76 -0.60
N ASN A 36 -4.49 6.20 -1.78
CA ASN A 36 -3.42 5.53 -2.49
C ASN A 36 -2.13 5.50 -1.67
N ASN A 37 -1.79 6.62 -1.07
CA ASN A 37 -0.60 6.72 -0.24
C ASN A 37 -0.68 5.77 0.95
N LEU A 38 -1.83 5.72 1.61
CA LEU A 38 -2.03 4.83 2.74
C LEU A 38 -1.88 3.38 2.33
N VAL A 39 -2.47 2.99 1.20
CA VAL A 39 -2.40 1.62 0.71
C VAL A 39 -0.96 1.23 0.42
N VAL A 40 -0.21 2.13 -0.24
CA VAL A 40 1.19 1.86 -0.54
C VAL A 40 1.99 1.64 0.74
N GLN A 41 1.78 2.49 1.74
CA GLN A 41 2.50 2.35 3.00
C GLN A 41 2.15 1.05 3.72
N CYS A 42 0.87 0.67 3.69
CA CYS A 42 0.45 -0.58 4.30
C CYS A 42 1.09 -1.77 3.61
N CYS A 43 1.16 -1.73 2.29
CA CYS A 43 1.76 -2.82 1.54
C CYS A 43 3.26 -2.91 1.82
N GLU A 44 3.93 -1.79 1.88
CA GLU A 44 5.35 -1.77 2.19
C GLU A 44 5.62 -2.32 3.59
N TYR A 45 4.80 -1.90 4.54
CA TYR A 45 4.93 -2.39 5.90
C TYR A 45 4.75 -3.90 5.96
N ALA A 46 3.72 -4.40 5.28
CA ALA A 46 3.43 -5.82 5.31
C ALA A 46 4.57 -6.63 4.68
N LEU A 47 5.12 -6.13 3.58
CA LEU A 47 6.22 -6.83 2.92
C LEU A 47 7.45 -6.88 3.80
N ASP A 48 7.71 -5.83 4.55
CA ASP A 48 8.85 -5.79 5.46
C ASP A 48 8.69 -6.75 6.63
N ASN A 49 7.46 -7.10 6.95
CA ASN A 49 7.18 -7.90 8.14
C ASN A 49 6.66 -9.29 7.84
N ILE A 50 6.70 -9.69 6.59
CA ILE A 50 6.26 -11.02 6.18
C ILE A 50 7.46 -11.90 5.89
N ASP A 51 7.42 -13.10 6.42
CA ASP A 51 8.39 -14.14 6.05
C ASP A 51 8.04 -14.59 4.64
N SER A 52 9.04 -14.73 3.77
CA SER A 52 8.75 -15.11 2.39
C SER A 52 8.05 -16.46 2.29
N ALA A 53 8.20 -17.31 3.26
CA ALA A 53 7.49 -18.60 3.28
C ALA A 53 5.98 -18.39 3.41
N ASP A 54 5.55 -17.32 4.01
CA ASP A 54 4.13 -17.06 4.22
C ASP A 54 3.43 -16.63 2.95
N ILE A 55 4.16 -16.19 1.98
CA ILE A 55 3.58 -15.70 0.73
C ILE A 55 3.29 -16.81 -0.25
N ASN A 56 3.95 -17.89 -0.08
CA ASN A 56 3.85 -19.03 -1.00
C ASN A 56 2.71 -19.95 -0.64
N LYS A 57 1.52 -19.47 -0.78
CA LYS A 57 0.37 -20.30 -0.47
C LYS A 57 -0.49 -20.54 -1.65
#